data_4fbb3055e85b6dee4c4c8cd5faa9caf0
#
_entry.id   4fbb3055e85b6dee4c4c8cd5faa9caf0
#
_cell.length_a   1.000
_cell.length_b   1.000
_cell.length_c   1.000
_cell.angle_alpha   90.00
_cell.angle_beta   90.00
_cell.angle_gamma   90.00
#
_symmetry.space_group_name_H-M   'P 1'
#
loop_
_entity.id
_entity.type
_entity.pdbx_description
1 polymer ?
#
loop_
_entity_poly.entity_id
_entity_poly.type
_entity_poly.pdbx_seq_one_letter_code
_entity_poly.pdbx_strand_id
1 'polypeptide(L)'
;MSTRKLNRQQRWRIDKIQEERIARLARREARAHSLLEEGGLAGERPGLVLAHYGTQVHVESLPDDPQGPCLQRCHRRANLPALATGDRVLWQPAALEDGIGVVSALLPRRSLLERPDGHGHSKPIAANIDQLLIVIAPQPTTRDLSIDRYLVAAHAADLQPLLVLNKRDLAEAADLARLDRYRHLGYDCLSLSARSGELDELRQILPGRVSAFVGLSGVGKSSLVNALLPDIQQVTRELSSHSGLGQHTTTTARLFHLPGGGDLIDSPGIREFGLGLLTGEQILAGFPEIASWRGRCRFRNCHHEHEPGCAFVAAVAAGELSQERFASLRSLLADGDAATDD
;
A
#
# COMPACT_ATOMS: atom_id res chain seq x y z
N MET A 1 -12.73 31.27 -10.99
CA MET A 1 -14.04 30.58 -11.04
C MET A 1 -14.82 30.88 -9.76
N SER A 2 -16.07 31.35 -9.88
CA SER A 2 -16.89 31.84 -8.76
C SER A 2 -17.31 30.65 -7.87
N THR A 3 -16.86 30.64 -6.64
CA THR A 3 -17.33 29.73 -5.59
C THR A 3 -18.81 29.97 -5.32
N ARG A 4 -19.69 29.10 -5.77
CA ARG A 4 -21.13 29.16 -5.54
C ARG A 4 -21.39 29.12 -4.02
N LYS A 5 -21.79 30.27 -3.46
CA LYS A 5 -22.22 30.35 -2.05
C LYS A 5 -23.44 29.45 -1.85
N LEU A 6 -23.30 28.46 -0.96
CA LEU A 6 -24.41 27.59 -0.54
C LEU A 6 -25.57 28.42 0.00
N ASN A 7 -26.81 28.10 -0.40
CA ASN A 7 -27.97 28.78 0.11
C ASN A 7 -28.27 28.31 1.56
N ARG A 8 -29.12 29.08 2.27
CA ARG A 8 -29.47 28.82 3.69
C ARG A 8 -30.04 27.42 3.93
N GLN A 9 -30.81 26.86 3.00
CA GLN A 9 -31.36 25.51 3.07
C GLN A 9 -30.29 24.43 2.84
N GLN A 10 -29.32 24.67 1.98
CA GLN A 10 -28.22 23.74 1.74
C GLN A 10 -27.28 23.66 2.95
N ARG A 11 -26.98 24.81 3.58
CA ARG A 11 -26.21 24.84 4.83
C ARG A 11 -26.94 24.09 5.93
N TRP A 12 -28.20 24.38 6.15
CA TRP A 12 -29.01 23.69 7.16
C TRP A 12 -29.06 22.16 6.97
N ARG A 13 -29.17 21.67 5.70
CA ARG A 13 -29.12 20.23 5.41
C ARG A 13 -27.74 19.63 5.72
N ILE A 14 -26.66 20.33 5.41
CA ILE A 14 -25.29 19.87 5.71
C ILE A 14 -25.08 19.81 7.22
N ASP A 15 -25.49 20.85 7.94
CA ASP A 15 -25.37 20.91 9.39
C ASP A 15 -26.19 19.80 10.05
N LYS A 16 -27.41 19.56 9.60
CA LYS A 16 -28.27 18.48 10.12
C LYS A 16 -27.67 17.08 9.85
N ILE A 17 -27.11 16.86 8.66
CA ILE A 17 -26.41 15.58 8.34
C ILE A 17 -25.17 15.41 9.22
N GLN A 18 -24.44 16.49 9.49
CA GLN A 18 -23.29 16.45 10.39
C GLN A 18 -23.71 16.18 11.84
N GLU A 19 -24.75 16.85 12.33
CA GLU A 19 -25.32 16.60 13.67
C GLU A 19 -25.82 15.15 13.82
N GLU A 20 -26.52 14.61 12.82
CA GLU A 20 -26.94 13.20 12.81
C GLU A 20 -25.76 12.22 12.79
N ARG A 21 -24.68 12.56 12.06
CA ARG A 21 -23.43 11.76 12.07
C ARG A 21 -22.74 11.81 13.43
N ILE A 22 -22.63 12.99 14.04
CA ILE A 22 -22.05 13.16 15.38
C ILE A 22 -22.88 12.41 16.43
N ALA A 23 -24.22 12.55 16.38
CA ALA A 23 -25.11 11.81 17.29
C ALA A 23 -25.04 10.30 17.10
N ARG A 24 -24.84 9.81 15.85
CA ARG A 24 -24.65 8.38 15.57
C ARG A 24 -23.30 7.89 16.08
N LEU A 25 -22.24 8.68 15.97
CA LEU A 25 -20.91 8.38 16.55
C LEU A 25 -20.98 8.33 18.07
N ALA A 26 -21.58 9.32 18.73
CA ALA A 26 -21.76 9.36 20.18
C ALA A 26 -22.58 8.16 20.73
N ARG A 27 -23.64 7.75 20.02
CA ARG A 27 -24.40 6.54 20.38
C ARG A 27 -23.58 5.25 20.24
N ARG A 28 -22.69 5.18 19.23
CA ARG A 28 -21.77 4.04 19.07
C ARG A 28 -20.70 4.01 20.15
N GLU A 29 -20.17 5.16 20.53
CA GLU A 29 -19.22 5.27 21.67
C GLU A 29 -19.87 4.88 22.99
N ALA A 30 -21.09 5.39 23.27
CA ALA A 30 -21.84 5.02 24.45
C ALA A 30 -22.14 3.51 24.51
N ARG A 31 -22.45 2.88 23.36
CA ARG A 31 -22.70 1.43 23.31
C ARG A 31 -21.41 0.62 23.49
N ALA A 32 -20.28 1.08 22.93
CA ALA A 32 -18.98 0.45 23.17
C ALA A 32 -18.54 0.61 24.63
N HIS A 33 -18.84 1.75 25.24
CA HIS A 33 -18.59 2.00 26.67
C HIS A 33 -19.48 1.14 27.57
N SER A 34 -20.77 0.99 27.26
CA SER A 34 -21.71 0.10 27.93
C SER A 34 -21.26 -1.37 27.88
N LEU A 35 -20.76 -1.84 26.72
CA LEU A 35 -20.20 -3.19 26.58
C LEU A 35 -18.94 -3.41 27.44
N LEU A 36 -18.14 -2.36 27.65
CA LEU A 36 -16.99 -2.37 28.57
C LEU A 36 -17.41 -2.48 30.02
N GLU A 37 -18.51 -1.77 30.41
CA GLU A 37 -19.05 -1.75 31.78
C GLU A 37 -19.83 -3.04 32.13
N GLU A 38 -20.46 -3.67 31.14
CA GLU A 38 -21.23 -4.90 31.30
C GLU A 38 -20.39 -6.19 31.35
N GLY A 39 -19.04 -6.08 31.28
CA GLY A 39 -18.15 -7.25 31.31
C GLY A 39 -18.24 -8.12 30.05
N GLY A 40 -18.85 -7.60 28.97
CA GLY A 40 -19.02 -8.30 27.69
C GLY A 40 -17.76 -8.35 26.82
N LEU A 41 -16.63 -7.77 27.27
CA LEU A 41 -15.35 -7.81 26.61
C LEU A 41 -14.34 -8.59 27.44
N ALA A 42 -13.45 -9.33 26.75
CA ALA A 42 -12.32 -10.01 27.37
C ALA A 42 -11.19 -9.01 27.70
N GLY A 43 -10.13 -9.50 28.34
CA GLY A 43 -8.96 -8.68 28.65
C GLY A 43 -8.30 -8.11 27.38
N GLU A 44 -7.69 -6.94 27.52
CA GLU A 44 -6.95 -6.28 26.42
C GLU A 44 -5.72 -7.09 26.01
N ARG A 45 -5.52 -7.23 24.71
CA ARG A 45 -4.42 -8.02 24.13
C ARG A 45 -3.94 -7.46 22.79
N PRO A 46 -2.70 -7.78 22.37
CA PRO A 46 -2.21 -7.38 21.05
C PRO A 46 -2.92 -8.16 19.94
N GLY A 47 -3.09 -7.53 18.78
CA GLY A 47 -3.69 -8.13 17.59
C GLY A 47 -3.23 -7.48 16.30
N LEU A 48 -3.59 -8.12 15.19
CA LEU A 48 -3.27 -7.73 13.82
C LEU A 48 -4.56 -7.42 13.04
N VAL A 49 -4.60 -6.29 12.37
CA VAL A 49 -5.72 -5.90 11.49
C VAL A 49 -5.58 -6.63 10.16
N LEU A 50 -6.45 -7.62 9.91
CA LEU A 50 -6.45 -8.38 8.65
C LEU A 50 -7.21 -7.68 7.53
N ALA A 51 -8.27 -6.94 7.85
CA ALA A 51 -9.07 -6.25 6.84
C ALA A 51 -9.80 -5.05 7.45
N HIS A 52 -10.08 -4.06 6.59
CA HIS A 52 -10.76 -2.83 6.98
C HIS A 52 -12.06 -2.66 6.19
N TYR A 53 -13.20 -2.59 6.86
CA TYR A 53 -14.54 -2.46 6.26
C TYR A 53 -15.21 -1.15 6.72
N GLY A 54 -14.78 -0.05 6.17
CA GLY A 54 -15.34 1.28 6.49
C GLY A 54 -15.17 1.67 7.96
N THR A 55 -16.14 1.35 8.82
CA THR A 55 -16.11 1.68 10.27
C THR A 55 -15.70 0.50 11.16
N GLN A 56 -15.52 -0.67 10.59
CA GLN A 56 -15.16 -1.91 11.30
C GLN A 56 -13.87 -2.48 10.72
N VAL A 57 -13.14 -3.21 11.55
CA VAL A 57 -11.95 -3.96 11.16
C VAL A 57 -12.08 -5.41 11.61
N HIS A 58 -11.44 -6.32 10.89
CA HIS A 58 -11.19 -7.67 11.39
C HIS A 58 -9.85 -7.66 12.09
N VAL A 59 -9.85 -8.10 13.35
CA VAL A 59 -8.63 -8.23 14.16
C VAL A 59 -8.44 -9.69 14.52
N GLU A 60 -7.22 -10.17 14.31
CA GLU A 60 -6.77 -11.48 14.72
C GLU A 60 -5.81 -11.37 15.89
N SER A 61 -5.88 -12.29 16.85
CA SER A 61 -4.87 -12.40 17.91
C SER A 61 -3.52 -12.82 17.33
N LEU A 62 -2.43 -12.38 17.95
CA LEU A 62 -1.09 -12.81 17.53
C LEU A 62 -0.88 -14.30 17.82
N PRO A 63 0.02 -14.99 17.09
CA PRO A 63 0.27 -16.43 17.26
C PRO A 63 0.65 -16.84 18.69
N ASP A 64 1.31 -15.94 19.43
CA ASP A 64 1.78 -16.19 20.80
C ASP A 64 0.75 -15.74 21.86
N ASP A 65 -0.50 -15.49 21.48
CA ASP A 65 -1.54 -15.06 22.42
C ASP A 65 -1.85 -16.21 23.42
N PRO A 66 -1.65 -15.98 24.73
CA PRO A 66 -1.89 -17.02 25.75
C PRO A 66 -3.37 -17.44 25.87
N GLN A 67 -4.30 -16.63 25.33
CA GLN A 67 -5.73 -16.93 25.31
C GLN A 67 -6.13 -17.72 24.05
N GLY A 68 -5.17 -18.03 23.16
CA GLY A 68 -5.37 -18.77 21.93
C GLY A 68 -5.85 -17.93 20.75
N PRO A 69 -6.00 -18.57 19.58
CA PRO A 69 -6.37 -17.91 18.34
C PRO A 69 -7.80 -17.33 18.43
N CYS A 70 -7.95 -16.10 18.00
CA CYS A 70 -9.22 -15.41 17.95
C CYS A 70 -9.24 -14.45 16.76
N LEU A 71 -10.31 -14.52 15.97
CA LEU A 71 -10.58 -13.60 14.86
C LEU A 71 -11.97 -13.02 15.03
N GLN A 72 -12.07 -11.72 15.21
CA GLN A 72 -13.37 -11.06 15.38
C GLN A 72 -13.44 -9.72 14.65
N ARG A 73 -14.68 -9.30 14.37
CA ARG A 73 -14.98 -7.93 13.97
C ARG A 73 -14.85 -7.01 15.17
N CYS A 74 -14.23 -5.85 14.94
CA CYS A 74 -14.01 -4.85 15.97
C CYS A 74 -14.48 -3.48 15.51
N HIS A 75 -14.99 -2.70 16.45
CA HIS A 75 -15.12 -1.26 16.30
C HIS A 75 -13.81 -0.58 16.70
N ARG A 76 -13.46 0.46 15.99
CA ARG A 76 -12.38 1.37 16.39
C ARG A 76 -12.93 2.42 17.34
N ARG A 77 -12.24 2.72 18.44
CA ARG A 77 -12.57 3.90 19.25
C ARG A 77 -12.44 5.18 18.43
N ALA A 78 -13.33 6.15 18.63
CA ALA A 78 -13.40 7.35 17.79
C ALA A 78 -12.17 8.26 17.89
N ASN A 79 -11.47 8.22 19.01
CA ASN A 79 -10.22 8.98 19.23
C ASN A 79 -8.99 8.39 18.57
N LEU A 80 -9.09 7.19 17.96
CA LEU A 80 -7.98 6.58 17.25
C LEU A 80 -7.88 7.10 15.81
N PRO A 81 -6.67 7.20 15.26
CA PRO A 81 -6.48 7.52 13.84
C PRO A 81 -7.09 6.44 12.95
N ALA A 82 -7.20 6.70 11.66
CA ALA A 82 -7.66 5.71 10.70
C ALA A 82 -6.73 4.48 10.72
N LEU A 83 -7.35 3.30 10.83
CA LEU A 83 -6.64 2.02 10.80
C LEU A 83 -6.44 1.56 9.35
N ALA A 84 -5.38 0.82 9.12
CA ALA A 84 -5.04 0.18 7.86
C ALA A 84 -4.87 -1.34 8.04
N THR A 85 -5.00 -2.08 6.96
CA THR A 85 -4.63 -3.50 6.94
C THR A 85 -3.15 -3.67 7.26
N GLY A 86 -2.79 -4.59 8.15
CA GLY A 86 -1.44 -4.77 8.65
C GLY A 86 -1.11 -3.96 9.91
N ASP A 87 -2.05 -3.13 10.43
CA ASP A 87 -1.84 -2.45 11.71
C ASP A 87 -1.75 -3.44 12.87
N ARG A 88 -0.80 -3.19 13.76
CA ARG A 88 -0.75 -3.82 15.07
C ARG A 88 -1.51 -2.96 16.06
N VAL A 89 -2.38 -3.59 16.85
CA VAL A 89 -3.32 -2.90 17.73
C VAL A 89 -3.37 -3.55 19.10
N LEU A 90 -3.80 -2.79 20.12
CA LEU A 90 -4.38 -3.39 21.33
C LEU A 90 -5.90 -3.44 21.15
N TRP A 91 -6.49 -4.56 21.50
CA TRP A 91 -7.92 -4.79 21.33
C TRP A 91 -8.51 -5.67 22.43
N GLN A 92 -9.79 -5.57 22.59
CA GLN A 92 -10.58 -6.39 23.53
C GLN A 92 -11.59 -7.17 22.70
N PRO A 93 -11.44 -8.50 22.58
CA PRO A 93 -12.45 -9.32 21.93
C PRO A 93 -13.73 -9.32 22.76
N ALA A 94 -14.85 -9.50 22.09
CA ALA A 94 -16.11 -9.78 22.77
C ALA A 94 -16.07 -11.18 23.40
N ALA A 95 -16.71 -11.33 24.55
CA ALA A 95 -16.78 -12.62 25.23
C ALA A 95 -17.58 -13.67 24.45
N LEU A 96 -18.49 -13.25 23.59
CA LEU A 96 -19.27 -14.11 22.70
C LEU A 96 -18.60 -14.18 21.33
N GLU A 97 -18.59 -15.36 20.71
CA GLU A 97 -17.95 -15.63 19.41
C GLU A 97 -18.51 -14.72 18.30
N ASP A 98 -19.80 -14.47 18.27
CA ASP A 98 -20.47 -13.56 17.33
C ASP A 98 -20.46 -12.08 17.78
N GLY A 99 -19.80 -11.77 18.90
CA GLY A 99 -19.72 -10.43 19.44
C GLY A 99 -18.84 -9.50 18.61
N ILE A 100 -18.89 -8.22 18.91
CA ILE A 100 -18.06 -7.20 18.29
C ILE A 100 -17.05 -6.70 19.30
N GLY A 101 -15.76 -6.94 19.03
CA GLY A 101 -14.66 -6.45 19.84
C GLY A 101 -14.41 -4.96 19.67
N VAL A 102 -13.47 -4.44 20.43
CA VAL A 102 -13.10 -3.02 20.41
C VAL A 102 -11.59 -2.86 20.30
N VAL A 103 -11.15 -2.12 19.28
CA VAL A 103 -9.74 -1.67 19.18
C VAL A 103 -9.56 -0.46 20.09
N SER A 104 -8.68 -0.58 21.08
CA SER A 104 -8.42 0.42 22.12
C SER A 104 -7.20 1.29 21.84
N ALA A 105 -6.16 0.76 21.13
CA ALA A 105 -4.97 1.50 20.77
C ALA A 105 -4.38 1.04 19.44
N LEU A 106 -3.75 1.97 18.72
CA LEU A 106 -2.90 1.69 17.56
C LEU A 106 -1.44 1.66 18.02
N LEU A 107 -0.72 0.59 17.71
CA LEU A 107 0.71 0.48 17.99
C LEU A 107 1.54 1.20 16.92
N PRO A 108 2.79 1.61 17.22
CA PRO A 108 3.63 2.29 16.25
C PRO A 108 3.79 1.52 14.94
N ARG A 109 3.57 2.21 13.83
CA ARG A 109 3.79 1.68 12.47
C ARG A 109 5.26 1.78 12.10
N ARG A 110 5.78 0.75 11.40
CA ARG A 110 7.12 0.77 10.79
C ARG A 110 7.07 1.40 9.40
N SER A 111 6.01 1.14 8.66
CA SER A 111 5.75 1.69 7.33
C SER A 111 4.26 1.96 7.16
N LEU A 112 3.92 2.87 6.24
CA LEU A 112 2.53 3.21 5.93
C LEU A 112 2.40 3.52 4.44
N LEU A 113 1.53 2.80 3.74
CA LEU A 113 1.09 3.15 2.41
C LEU A 113 -0.21 3.93 2.47
N GLU A 114 -0.20 5.09 1.83
CA GLU A 114 -1.33 5.99 1.76
C GLU A 114 -1.69 6.31 0.32
N ARG A 115 -2.91 6.73 0.10
CA ARG A 115 -3.34 7.33 -1.16
C ARG A 115 -4.10 8.63 -0.87
N PRO A 116 -4.01 9.63 -1.74
CA PRO A 116 -4.89 10.79 -1.65
C PRO A 116 -6.35 10.34 -1.81
N ASP A 117 -7.24 10.88 -0.98
CA ASP A 117 -8.67 10.81 -1.22
C ASP A 117 -9.05 11.89 -2.25
N GLY A 118 -10.30 11.85 -2.76
CA GLY A 118 -10.80 12.85 -3.72
C GLY A 118 -10.87 14.28 -3.17
N HIS A 119 -10.44 14.52 -1.93
CA HIS A 119 -10.42 15.82 -1.23
C HIS A 119 -9.01 16.25 -0.84
N GLY A 120 -7.97 15.55 -1.33
CA GLY A 120 -6.58 15.88 -1.03
C GLY A 120 -6.07 15.41 0.35
N HIS A 121 -6.89 14.67 1.14
CA HIS A 121 -6.43 14.08 2.38
C HIS A 121 -5.79 12.73 2.11
N SER A 122 -4.76 12.40 2.89
CA SER A 122 -4.11 11.10 2.82
C SER A 122 -4.94 10.03 3.56
N LYS A 123 -5.24 8.92 2.88
CA LYS A 123 -5.97 7.79 3.45
C LYS A 123 -5.05 6.58 3.57
N PRO A 124 -4.84 6.03 4.78
CA PRO A 124 -4.05 4.82 4.96
C PRO A 124 -4.73 3.61 4.28
N ILE A 125 -3.92 2.82 3.56
CA ILE A 125 -4.35 1.62 2.84
C ILE A 125 -3.81 0.38 3.52
N ALA A 126 -2.48 0.37 3.78
CA ALA A 126 -1.78 -0.75 4.37
C ALA A 126 -0.61 -0.25 5.21
N ALA A 127 -0.30 -0.98 6.29
CA ALA A 127 0.74 -0.62 7.24
C ALA A 127 1.67 -1.81 7.53
N ASN A 128 2.85 -1.52 8.06
CA ASN A 128 3.85 -2.49 8.47
C ASN A 128 4.30 -3.43 7.34
N ILE A 129 4.27 -2.95 6.09
CA ILE A 129 4.81 -3.65 4.93
C ILE A 129 6.33 -3.59 5.01
N ASP A 130 7.00 -4.70 4.70
CA ASP A 130 8.45 -4.81 4.65
C ASP A 130 8.97 -4.67 3.22
N GLN A 131 8.23 -5.23 2.23
CA GLN A 131 8.66 -5.24 0.84
C GLN A 131 7.54 -4.99 -0.16
N LEU A 132 7.89 -4.34 -1.25
CA LEU A 132 6.99 -4.04 -2.36
C LEU A 132 7.39 -4.87 -3.60
N LEU A 133 6.52 -5.80 -3.99
CA LEU A 133 6.71 -6.66 -5.15
C LEU A 133 6.19 -5.93 -6.40
N ILE A 134 7.08 -5.34 -7.18
CA ILE A 134 6.77 -4.58 -8.40
C ILE A 134 6.66 -5.56 -9.56
N VAL A 135 5.43 -5.95 -9.91
CA VAL A 135 5.18 -6.94 -10.96
C VAL A 135 5.11 -6.26 -12.32
N ILE A 136 5.96 -6.72 -13.20
CA ILE A 136 6.00 -6.34 -14.63
C ILE A 136 5.80 -7.58 -15.50
N ALA A 137 5.47 -7.38 -16.77
CA ALA A 137 5.30 -8.49 -17.73
C ALA A 137 5.68 -8.02 -19.13
N PRO A 138 6.03 -8.96 -20.04
CA PRO A 138 6.18 -8.65 -21.46
C PRO A 138 4.88 -8.10 -22.08
N GLN A 139 3.72 -8.66 -21.64
CA GLN A 139 2.39 -8.26 -22.07
C GLN A 139 1.42 -8.22 -20.87
N PRO A 140 0.76 -7.07 -20.62
CA PRO A 140 1.03 -5.77 -21.23
C PRO A 140 2.41 -5.23 -20.86
N THR A 141 3.09 -4.60 -21.80
CA THR A 141 4.42 -4.04 -21.58
C THR A 141 4.35 -2.91 -20.55
N THR A 142 5.15 -3.04 -19.49
CA THR A 142 5.28 -1.99 -18.48
C THR A 142 6.31 -0.98 -18.94
N ARG A 143 5.98 0.31 -18.96
CA ARG A 143 6.94 1.37 -19.29
C ARG A 143 7.95 1.56 -18.16
N ASP A 144 9.20 1.91 -18.51
CA ASP A 144 10.26 2.16 -17.51
C ASP A 144 9.84 3.26 -16.51
N LEU A 145 9.21 4.33 -16.97
CA LEU A 145 8.65 5.37 -16.11
C LEU A 145 7.72 4.81 -15.02
N SER A 146 6.90 3.80 -15.34
CA SER A 146 6.00 3.19 -14.35
C SER A 146 6.76 2.35 -13.32
N ILE A 147 7.81 1.65 -13.76
CA ILE A 147 8.72 0.89 -12.87
C ILE A 147 9.42 1.86 -11.92
N ASP A 148 10.02 2.91 -12.47
CA ASP A 148 10.75 3.93 -11.73
C ASP A 148 9.86 4.64 -10.71
N ARG A 149 8.62 4.91 -11.09
CA ARG A 149 7.59 5.46 -10.18
C ARG A 149 7.36 4.58 -8.96
N TYR A 150 7.23 3.27 -9.13
CA TYR A 150 7.07 2.34 -8.01
C TYR A 150 8.34 2.23 -7.17
N LEU A 151 9.52 2.26 -7.78
CA LEU A 151 10.81 2.23 -7.07
C LEU A 151 10.97 3.48 -6.19
N VAL A 152 10.69 4.65 -6.73
CA VAL A 152 10.72 5.93 -5.98
C VAL A 152 9.71 5.90 -4.82
N ALA A 153 8.48 5.42 -5.08
CA ALA A 153 7.46 5.31 -4.06
C ALA A 153 7.84 4.32 -2.94
N ALA A 154 8.45 3.19 -3.29
CA ALA A 154 8.97 2.23 -2.33
C ALA A 154 10.06 2.85 -1.45
N HIS A 155 11.02 3.56 -2.07
CA HIS A 155 12.07 4.25 -1.36
C HIS A 155 11.53 5.31 -0.39
N ALA A 156 10.57 6.13 -0.84
CA ALA A 156 9.96 7.17 -0.02
C ALA A 156 9.14 6.62 1.17
N ALA A 157 8.66 5.38 1.07
CA ALA A 157 7.93 4.68 2.12
C ALA A 157 8.82 3.76 2.98
N ASP A 158 10.15 3.78 2.78
CA ASP A 158 11.13 2.91 3.45
C ASP A 158 10.82 1.42 3.29
N LEU A 159 10.40 1.02 2.06
CA LEU A 159 10.10 -0.35 1.68
C LEU A 159 11.19 -0.94 0.80
N GLN A 160 11.47 -2.23 0.95
CA GLN A 160 12.36 -2.94 0.04
C GLN A 160 11.64 -3.25 -1.28
N PRO A 161 12.07 -2.69 -2.44
CA PRO A 161 11.50 -3.05 -3.72
C PRO A 161 12.08 -4.37 -4.22
N LEU A 162 11.21 -5.24 -4.75
CA LEU A 162 11.59 -6.42 -5.52
C LEU A 162 10.92 -6.35 -6.89
N LEU A 163 11.70 -6.27 -7.95
CA LEU A 163 11.18 -6.24 -9.32
C LEU A 163 10.94 -7.67 -9.82
N VAL A 164 9.69 -7.98 -10.16
CA VAL A 164 9.26 -9.33 -10.56
C VAL A 164 8.78 -9.31 -12.01
N LEU A 165 9.58 -9.85 -12.92
CA LEU A 165 9.17 -10.12 -14.31
C LEU A 165 8.34 -11.42 -14.31
N ASN A 166 7.04 -11.28 -14.33
CA ASN A 166 6.11 -12.39 -14.48
C ASN A 166 5.85 -12.70 -15.96
N LYS A 167 5.26 -13.86 -16.25
CA LYS A 167 5.05 -14.38 -17.61
C LYS A 167 6.37 -14.57 -18.37
N ARG A 168 7.38 -15.12 -17.69
CA ARG A 168 8.69 -15.44 -18.28
C ARG A 168 8.56 -16.29 -19.54
N ASP A 169 7.54 -17.12 -19.60
CA ASP A 169 7.19 -17.95 -20.76
C ASP A 169 6.89 -17.14 -22.03
N LEU A 170 6.61 -15.84 -21.89
CA LEU A 170 6.37 -14.90 -23.01
C LEU A 170 7.51 -13.88 -23.16
N ALA A 171 8.56 -13.95 -22.32
CA ALA A 171 9.62 -12.94 -22.30
C ALA A 171 10.61 -13.14 -23.45
N GLU A 172 10.95 -12.03 -24.09
CA GLU A 172 12.00 -11.95 -25.10
C GLU A 172 13.32 -11.47 -24.48
N ALA A 173 14.40 -11.52 -25.27
CA ALA A 173 15.74 -11.07 -24.85
C ALA A 173 15.73 -9.60 -24.36
N ALA A 174 14.91 -8.74 -24.96
CA ALA A 174 14.76 -7.34 -24.56
C ALA A 174 14.15 -7.17 -23.16
N ASP A 175 13.21 -8.03 -22.77
CA ASP A 175 12.60 -8.01 -21.44
C ASP A 175 13.60 -8.42 -20.36
N LEU A 176 14.41 -9.43 -20.64
CA LEU A 176 15.46 -9.90 -19.74
C LEU A 176 16.58 -8.85 -19.61
N ALA A 177 17.02 -8.27 -20.74
CA ALA A 177 18.02 -7.20 -20.73
C ALA A 177 17.54 -5.97 -19.94
N ARG A 178 16.24 -5.66 -20.01
CA ARG A 178 15.64 -4.60 -19.18
C ARG A 178 15.69 -4.94 -17.69
N LEU A 179 15.34 -6.15 -17.31
CA LEU A 179 15.45 -6.61 -15.93
C LEU A 179 16.90 -6.53 -15.43
N ASP A 180 17.87 -6.92 -16.26
CA ASP A 180 19.28 -6.87 -15.93
C ASP A 180 19.78 -5.43 -15.74
N ARG A 181 19.26 -4.45 -16.46
CA ARG A 181 19.56 -3.02 -16.20
C ARG A 181 19.20 -2.62 -14.77
N TYR A 182 18.01 -2.99 -14.28
CA TYR A 182 17.61 -2.70 -12.90
C TYR A 182 18.46 -3.47 -11.89
N ARG A 183 18.86 -4.70 -12.19
CA ARG A 183 19.78 -5.49 -11.35
C ARG A 183 21.14 -4.82 -11.22
N HIS A 184 21.69 -4.25 -12.33
CA HIS A 184 22.94 -3.49 -12.29
C HIS A 184 22.84 -2.18 -11.51
N LEU A 185 21.64 -1.61 -11.36
CA LEU A 185 21.36 -0.46 -10.48
C LEU A 185 21.26 -0.86 -9.01
N GLY A 186 21.39 -2.16 -8.68
CA GLY A 186 21.36 -2.66 -7.30
C GLY A 186 19.98 -3.10 -6.80
N TYR A 187 18.97 -3.17 -7.67
CA TYR A 187 17.64 -3.67 -7.28
C TYR A 187 17.58 -5.20 -7.32
N ASP A 188 16.90 -5.78 -6.34
CA ASP A 188 16.57 -7.20 -6.36
C ASP A 188 15.57 -7.48 -7.49
N CYS A 189 15.86 -8.50 -8.30
CA CYS A 189 15.08 -8.82 -9.51
C CYS A 189 14.85 -10.32 -9.63
N LEU A 190 13.59 -10.72 -9.87
CA LEU A 190 13.18 -12.08 -10.18
C LEU A 190 12.54 -12.16 -11.57
N SER A 191 12.70 -13.33 -12.22
CA SER A 191 12.00 -13.65 -13.46
C SER A 191 11.31 -15.02 -13.29
N LEU A 192 9.99 -15.05 -13.40
CA LEU A 192 9.17 -16.22 -13.09
C LEU A 192 7.91 -16.28 -13.95
N SER A 193 7.20 -17.40 -13.91
CA SER A 193 5.89 -17.55 -14.53
C SER A 193 4.90 -18.16 -13.54
N ALA A 194 3.90 -17.37 -13.15
CA ALA A 194 2.81 -17.86 -12.30
C ALA A 194 2.02 -19.00 -12.95
N ARG A 195 2.01 -19.06 -14.30
CA ARG A 195 1.29 -20.07 -15.08
C ARG A 195 1.98 -21.42 -15.05
N SER A 196 3.32 -21.44 -15.14
CA SER A 196 4.11 -22.69 -15.09
C SER A 196 4.38 -23.16 -13.67
N GLY A 197 4.04 -22.38 -12.63
CA GLY A 197 4.28 -22.72 -11.23
C GLY A 197 5.72 -22.48 -10.76
N GLU A 198 6.57 -21.83 -11.56
CA GLU A 198 7.96 -21.51 -11.23
C GLU A 198 8.01 -20.36 -10.20
N LEU A 199 7.72 -20.65 -8.94
CA LEU A 199 7.63 -19.68 -7.86
C LEU A 199 8.61 -19.92 -6.71
N ASP A 200 9.53 -20.86 -6.85
CA ASP A 200 10.35 -21.30 -5.72
C ASP A 200 11.28 -20.21 -5.18
N GLU A 201 11.89 -19.40 -6.07
CA GLU A 201 12.70 -18.27 -5.66
C GLU A 201 11.85 -17.22 -4.92
N LEU A 202 10.64 -16.95 -5.39
CA LEU A 202 9.73 -16.04 -4.73
C LEU A 202 9.31 -16.57 -3.35
N ARG A 203 8.99 -17.87 -3.25
CA ARG A 203 8.64 -18.51 -1.98
C ARG A 203 9.77 -18.50 -0.95
N GLN A 204 11.02 -18.39 -1.36
CA GLN A 204 12.17 -18.28 -0.44
C GLN A 204 12.35 -16.87 0.13
N ILE A 205 11.83 -15.85 -0.56
CA ILE A 205 11.97 -14.44 -0.16
C ILE A 205 10.83 -13.97 0.76
N LEU A 206 9.66 -14.59 0.66
CA LEU A 206 8.45 -14.17 1.37
C LEU A 206 8.44 -14.45 2.89
N PRO A 207 9.05 -15.53 3.42
CA PRO A 207 8.97 -15.86 4.83
C PRO A 207 9.48 -14.76 5.75
N GLY A 208 8.72 -14.49 6.83
CA GLY A 208 9.05 -13.48 7.84
C GLY A 208 8.85 -12.04 7.40
N ARG A 209 8.28 -11.81 6.22
CA ARG A 209 8.04 -10.47 5.66
C ARG A 209 6.55 -10.24 5.39
N VAL A 210 6.14 -9.00 5.53
CA VAL A 210 4.83 -8.52 5.05
C VAL A 210 5.05 -7.92 3.65
N SER A 211 4.44 -8.53 2.65
CA SER A 211 4.63 -8.20 1.24
C SER A 211 3.38 -7.59 0.62
N ALA A 212 3.55 -6.70 -0.36
CA ALA A 212 2.44 -6.20 -1.15
C ALA A 212 2.77 -6.19 -2.65
N PHE A 213 1.79 -6.54 -3.51
CA PHE A 213 1.96 -6.49 -4.96
C PHE A 213 1.49 -5.16 -5.55
N VAL A 214 2.34 -4.57 -6.39
CA VAL A 214 2.02 -3.41 -7.24
C VAL A 214 2.32 -3.72 -8.71
N GLY A 215 1.81 -2.92 -9.61
CA GLY A 215 2.04 -3.04 -11.05
C GLY A 215 0.75 -2.84 -11.86
N LEU A 216 0.87 -2.73 -13.17
CA LEU A 216 -0.23 -2.47 -14.08
C LEU A 216 -1.30 -3.57 -14.04
N SER A 217 -2.51 -3.24 -14.54
CA SER A 217 -3.53 -4.25 -14.77
C SER A 217 -3.05 -5.26 -15.82
N GLY A 218 -3.36 -6.55 -15.62
CA GLY A 218 -3.02 -7.61 -16.59
C GLY A 218 -1.61 -8.18 -16.49
N VAL A 219 -0.68 -7.65 -15.66
CA VAL A 219 0.68 -8.23 -15.49
C VAL A 219 0.70 -9.56 -14.72
N GLY A 220 -0.44 -9.99 -14.15
CA GLY A 220 -0.59 -11.28 -13.51
C GLY A 220 -0.47 -11.28 -11.99
N LYS A 221 -0.65 -10.14 -11.30
CA LYS A 221 -0.67 -10.07 -9.82
C LYS A 221 -1.64 -11.05 -9.19
N SER A 222 -2.88 -11.08 -9.65
CA SER A 222 -3.90 -12.02 -9.12
C SER A 222 -3.54 -13.49 -9.39
N SER A 223 -2.84 -13.77 -10.49
CA SER A 223 -2.33 -15.12 -10.77
C SER A 223 -1.24 -15.52 -9.78
N LEU A 224 -0.34 -14.58 -9.41
CA LEU A 224 0.67 -14.79 -8.39
C LEU A 224 0.03 -15.01 -7.01
N VAL A 225 -0.94 -14.18 -6.64
CA VAL A 225 -1.70 -14.36 -5.39
C VAL A 225 -2.34 -15.74 -5.32
N ASN A 226 -3.04 -16.16 -6.38
CA ASN A 226 -3.69 -17.47 -6.43
C ASN A 226 -2.69 -18.64 -6.39
N ALA A 227 -1.51 -18.48 -7.00
CA ALA A 227 -0.48 -19.52 -7.00
C ALA A 227 0.28 -19.62 -5.66
N LEU A 228 0.34 -18.53 -4.90
CA LEU A 228 0.89 -18.50 -3.55
C LEU A 228 -0.12 -18.96 -2.48
N LEU A 229 -1.41 -18.73 -2.73
CA LEU A 229 -2.53 -18.99 -1.83
C LEU A 229 -3.57 -19.87 -2.56
N PRO A 230 -3.31 -21.17 -2.74
CA PRO A 230 -4.22 -22.06 -3.48
C PRO A 230 -5.63 -22.10 -2.88
N ASP A 231 -5.76 -21.92 -1.56
CA ASP A 231 -7.03 -21.95 -0.84
C ASP A 231 -7.65 -20.56 -0.61
N ILE A 232 -7.18 -19.53 -1.32
CA ILE A 232 -7.61 -18.13 -1.11
C ILE A 232 -9.13 -17.96 -1.21
N GLN A 233 -9.82 -18.75 -2.03
CA GLN A 233 -11.27 -18.70 -2.15
C GLN A 233 -11.99 -19.22 -0.90
N GLN A 234 -11.42 -20.20 -0.23
CA GLN A 234 -11.93 -20.71 1.05
C GLN A 234 -11.70 -19.68 2.15
N VAL A 235 -10.49 -19.14 2.28
CA VAL A 235 -10.14 -18.11 3.26
C VAL A 235 -10.99 -16.85 3.08
N THR A 236 -11.24 -16.43 1.83
CA THR A 236 -12.10 -15.27 1.56
C THR A 236 -13.57 -15.54 1.87
N ARG A 237 -14.05 -16.78 1.72
CA ARG A 237 -15.42 -17.17 2.11
C ARG A 237 -15.58 -17.21 3.63
N GLU A 238 -14.63 -17.77 4.36
CA GLU A 238 -14.63 -17.80 5.82
C GLU A 238 -14.65 -16.38 6.41
N LEU A 239 -13.76 -15.49 5.95
CA LEU A 239 -13.75 -14.08 6.34
C LEU A 239 -15.02 -13.33 5.96
N SER A 240 -15.68 -13.67 4.85
CA SER A 240 -16.94 -13.05 4.44
C SER A 240 -18.14 -13.60 5.18
N SER A 241 -18.15 -14.88 5.60
CA SER A 241 -19.19 -15.45 6.46
C SER A 241 -19.21 -14.81 7.84
N HIS A 242 -18.04 -14.52 8.41
CA HIS A 242 -17.93 -13.74 9.64
C HIS A 242 -18.27 -12.26 9.47
N SER A 243 -18.25 -11.71 8.23
CA SER A 243 -18.54 -10.28 7.99
C SER A 243 -20.02 -9.96 7.80
N GLY A 244 -20.86 -10.94 7.41
CA GLY A 244 -22.26 -10.70 7.07
C GLY A 244 -22.49 -9.71 5.92
N LEU A 245 -21.42 -9.28 5.24
CA LEU A 245 -21.44 -8.41 4.06
C LEU A 245 -21.44 -9.28 2.82
N GLY A 246 -22.49 -9.17 2.01
CA GLY A 246 -22.64 -9.94 0.78
C GLY A 246 -21.46 -9.80 -0.19
N GLN A 247 -21.36 -10.74 -1.10
CA GLN A 247 -20.29 -10.99 -2.08
C GLN A 247 -20.03 -9.87 -3.10
N HIS A 248 -20.20 -8.59 -2.79
CA HIS A 248 -20.00 -7.51 -3.76
C HIS A 248 -18.74 -6.71 -3.51
N THR A 249 -17.81 -6.84 -4.46
CA THR A 249 -16.69 -5.98 -4.82
C THR A 249 -15.53 -5.94 -3.82
N THR A 250 -14.41 -6.53 -4.23
CA THR A 250 -13.07 -6.49 -3.60
C THR A 250 -12.49 -5.05 -3.61
N THR A 251 -13.11 -4.14 -2.86
CA THR A 251 -12.60 -2.77 -2.68
C THR A 251 -11.78 -2.59 -1.41
N THR A 252 -11.63 -3.67 -0.63
CA THR A 252 -11.03 -3.63 0.71
C THR A 252 -9.68 -4.34 0.70
N ALA A 253 -8.66 -3.70 1.29
CA ALA A 253 -7.37 -4.34 1.52
C ALA A 253 -7.50 -5.52 2.48
N ARG A 254 -6.83 -6.62 2.19
CA ARG A 254 -6.79 -7.82 3.04
C ARG A 254 -5.38 -8.34 3.20
N LEU A 255 -5.07 -8.79 4.40
CA LEU A 255 -3.85 -9.51 4.71
C LEU A 255 -4.14 -11.01 4.73
N PHE A 256 -3.24 -11.79 4.14
CA PHE A 256 -3.29 -13.24 4.08
C PHE A 256 -1.98 -13.81 4.61
N HIS A 257 -2.06 -14.81 5.48
CA HIS A 257 -0.91 -15.58 5.90
C HIS A 257 -0.51 -16.58 4.82
N LEU A 258 0.78 -16.60 4.46
CA LEU A 258 1.28 -17.52 3.44
C LEU A 258 1.61 -18.88 4.05
N PRO A 259 1.29 -20.00 3.36
CA PRO A 259 1.60 -21.36 3.87
C PRO A 259 3.07 -21.59 4.20
N GLY A 260 3.98 -20.91 3.47
CA GLY A 260 5.44 -20.96 3.70
C GLY A 260 5.95 -19.99 4.76
N GLY A 261 5.06 -19.26 5.43
CA GLY A 261 5.37 -18.17 6.36
C GLY A 261 5.45 -16.81 5.66
N GLY A 262 5.32 -15.72 6.47
CA GLY A 262 5.16 -14.36 5.99
C GLY A 262 3.72 -14.03 5.59
N ASP A 263 3.50 -12.77 5.26
CA ASP A 263 2.18 -12.22 5.01
C ASP A 263 2.10 -11.53 3.66
N LEU A 264 0.92 -11.58 3.05
CA LEU A 264 0.64 -10.90 1.79
C LEU A 264 -0.55 -9.96 1.95
N ILE A 265 -0.37 -8.68 1.62
CA ILE A 265 -1.48 -7.72 1.56
C ILE A 265 -1.90 -7.56 0.10
N ASP A 266 -3.14 -7.95 -0.23
CA ASP A 266 -3.77 -7.65 -1.52
C ASP A 266 -4.80 -6.53 -1.35
N SER A 267 -4.64 -5.47 -2.14
CA SER A 267 -5.53 -4.32 -2.12
C SER A 267 -5.66 -3.71 -3.51
N PRO A 268 -6.89 -3.43 -3.96
CA PRO A 268 -7.11 -2.63 -5.17
C PRO A 268 -6.46 -1.24 -5.07
N GLY A 269 -6.44 -0.63 -3.88
CA GLY A 269 -5.82 0.68 -3.65
C GLY A 269 -4.29 0.68 -3.75
N ILE A 270 -3.63 -0.44 -3.40
CA ILE A 270 -2.18 -0.60 -3.58
C ILE A 270 -1.82 -0.76 -5.07
N ARG A 271 -2.73 -1.33 -5.87
CA ARG A 271 -2.52 -1.49 -7.33
C ARG A 271 -2.37 -0.16 -8.05
N GLU A 272 -2.98 0.89 -7.50
CA GLU A 272 -2.94 2.28 -7.98
C GLU A 272 -2.01 3.16 -7.11
N PHE A 273 -1.20 2.52 -6.24
CA PHE A 273 -0.21 3.21 -5.44
C PHE A 273 0.70 4.00 -6.37
N GLY A 274 0.66 5.28 -6.24
CA GLY A 274 1.36 6.22 -7.10
C GLY A 274 1.89 7.40 -6.32
N LEU A 275 2.70 8.18 -6.97
CA LEU A 275 3.43 9.34 -6.47
C LEU A 275 2.52 10.52 -6.10
N GLY A 276 1.39 10.29 -5.46
CA GLY A 276 0.38 11.34 -5.26
C GLY A 276 0.88 12.63 -4.61
N LEU A 277 1.99 12.63 -3.88
CA LEU A 277 2.48 13.80 -3.13
C LEU A 277 3.98 13.66 -2.79
N LEU A 278 4.81 13.12 -3.68
CA LEU A 278 6.25 13.08 -3.42
C LEU A 278 6.87 14.43 -3.76
N THR A 279 7.69 14.92 -2.83
CA THR A 279 8.50 16.12 -3.07
C THR A 279 9.62 15.83 -4.07
N GLY A 280 10.13 16.86 -4.76
CA GLY A 280 11.28 16.72 -5.64
C GLY A 280 12.50 16.08 -4.94
N GLU A 281 12.71 16.34 -3.64
CA GLU A 281 13.77 15.68 -2.86
C GLU A 281 13.54 14.18 -2.68
N GLN A 282 12.31 13.75 -2.41
CA GLN A 282 11.97 12.33 -2.30
C GLN A 282 12.11 11.61 -3.64
N ILE A 283 11.73 12.28 -4.75
CA ILE A 283 11.91 11.76 -6.10
C ILE A 283 13.40 11.57 -6.40
N LEU A 284 14.23 12.59 -6.17
CA LEU A 284 15.68 12.50 -6.34
C LEU A 284 16.31 11.42 -5.46
N ALA A 285 15.84 11.24 -4.23
CA ALA A 285 16.32 10.20 -3.33
C ALA A 285 16.02 8.79 -3.83
N GLY A 286 14.90 8.61 -4.54
CA GLY A 286 14.49 7.33 -5.14
C GLY A 286 15.30 6.90 -6.37
N PHE A 287 16.31 7.69 -6.78
CA PHE A 287 17.27 7.35 -7.83
C PHE A 287 18.69 7.29 -7.22
N PRO A 288 19.06 6.19 -6.53
CA PRO A 288 20.33 6.12 -5.80
C PRO A 288 21.56 6.34 -6.68
N GLU A 289 21.49 5.98 -7.95
CA GLU A 289 22.58 6.16 -8.92
C GLU A 289 22.94 7.62 -9.18
N ILE A 290 22.00 8.58 -8.97
CA ILE A 290 22.28 9.99 -9.21
C ILE A 290 22.90 10.71 -7.99
N ALA A 291 23.10 10.03 -6.88
CA ALA A 291 23.56 10.64 -5.63
C ALA A 291 24.88 11.43 -5.80
N SER A 292 25.77 10.94 -6.65
CA SER A 292 27.07 11.60 -6.93
C SER A 292 26.95 12.93 -7.69
N TRP A 293 25.85 13.20 -8.40
CA TRP A 293 25.61 14.41 -9.19
C TRP A 293 24.66 15.40 -8.52
N ARG A 294 23.97 15.01 -7.47
CA ARG A 294 23.07 15.89 -6.73
C ARG A 294 23.80 17.12 -6.21
N GLY A 295 23.20 18.30 -6.43
CA GLY A 295 23.75 19.57 -5.98
C GLY A 295 24.98 20.07 -6.77
N ARG A 296 25.42 19.38 -7.83
CA ARG A 296 26.56 19.78 -8.67
C ARG A 296 26.20 20.57 -9.92
N CYS A 297 24.91 20.85 -10.15
CA CYS A 297 24.51 21.74 -11.23
C CYS A 297 25.00 23.16 -10.99
N ARG A 298 25.34 23.88 -12.06
CA ARG A 298 25.79 25.27 -12.00
C ARG A 298 24.78 26.20 -11.34
N PHE A 299 23.49 25.92 -11.53
CA PHE A 299 22.39 26.72 -10.99
C PHE A 299 21.64 25.94 -9.92
N ARG A 300 21.28 26.59 -8.82
CA ARG A 300 20.55 25.97 -7.69
C ARG A 300 19.11 25.60 -8.07
N ASN A 301 18.50 26.35 -8.99
CA ASN A 301 17.14 26.14 -9.52
C ASN A 301 17.18 25.41 -10.88
N CYS A 302 18.13 24.51 -11.11
CA CYS A 302 18.23 23.74 -12.32
C CYS A 302 17.07 22.74 -12.42
N HIS A 303 16.29 22.83 -13.48
CA HIS A 303 15.21 21.89 -13.79
C HIS A 303 15.69 20.64 -14.56
N HIS A 304 17.00 20.57 -14.84
CA HIS A 304 17.66 19.44 -15.53
C HIS A 304 17.17 19.21 -16.96
N GLU A 305 16.73 20.28 -17.63
CA GLU A 305 16.25 20.21 -19.02
C GLU A 305 17.36 20.53 -20.03
N HIS A 306 17.74 21.80 -20.10
CA HIS A 306 18.67 22.33 -21.09
C HIS A 306 19.68 23.31 -20.47
N GLU A 307 19.71 23.44 -19.15
CA GLU A 307 20.54 24.44 -18.48
C GLU A 307 22.02 24.13 -18.70
N PRO A 308 22.80 25.15 -19.09
CA PRO A 308 24.24 24.98 -19.29
C PRO A 308 24.91 24.67 -17.93
N GLY A 309 25.69 23.59 -17.91
CA GLY A 309 26.35 23.14 -16.69
C GLY A 309 25.45 22.30 -15.77
N CYS A 310 24.39 21.69 -16.31
CA CYS A 310 23.63 20.67 -15.60
C CYS A 310 24.46 19.39 -15.44
N ALA A 311 24.65 18.95 -14.20
CA ALA A 311 25.45 17.77 -13.89
C ALA A 311 24.82 16.47 -14.44
N PHE A 312 23.49 16.37 -14.44
CA PHE A 312 22.78 15.19 -14.96
C PHE A 312 22.85 15.08 -16.47
N VAL A 313 22.72 16.22 -17.20
CA VAL A 313 22.89 16.24 -18.66
C VAL A 313 24.32 15.86 -19.02
N ALA A 314 25.32 16.32 -18.27
CA ALA A 314 26.72 15.94 -18.47
C ALA A 314 26.95 14.45 -18.20
N ALA A 315 26.36 13.87 -17.14
CA ALA A 315 26.45 12.45 -16.82
C ALA A 315 25.82 11.57 -17.91
N VAL A 316 24.70 11.99 -18.50
CA VAL A 316 24.10 11.30 -19.65
C VAL A 316 25.01 11.34 -20.86
N ALA A 317 25.61 12.51 -21.18
CA ALA A 317 26.53 12.67 -22.28
C ALA A 317 27.81 11.85 -22.10
N ALA A 318 28.26 11.63 -20.85
CA ALA A 318 29.39 10.77 -20.52
C ALA A 318 29.02 9.26 -20.48
N GLY A 319 27.74 8.88 -20.62
CA GLY A 319 27.28 7.49 -20.53
C GLY A 319 27.26 6.94 -19.12
N GLU A 320 27.40 7.80 -18.09
CA GLU A 320 27.39 7.43 -16.68
C GLU A 320 25.95 7.30 -16.12
N LEU A 321 24.99 8.00 -16.72
CA LEU A 321 23.56 7.91 -16.43
C LEU A 321 22.80 7.53 -17.71
N SER A 322 21.94 6.51 -17.66
CA SER A 322 21.18 6.12 -18.85
C SER A 322 20.13 7.19 -19.21
N GLN A 323 19.91 7.35 -20.51
CA GLN A 323 18.97 8.33 -21.02
C GLN A 323 17.53 8.02 -20.59
N GLU A 324 17.16 6.74 -20.51
CA GLU A 324 15.85 6.28 -20.08
C GLU A 324 15.60 6.62 -18.62
N ARG A 325 16.58 6.35 -17.73
CA ARG A 325 16.47 6.69 -16.30
C ARG A 325 16.40 8.20 -16.09
N PHE A 326 17.18 8.96 -16.85
CA PHE A 326 17.13 10.41 -16.80
C PHE A 326 15.78 10.96 -17.30
N ALA A 327 15.23 10.39 -18.37
CA ALA A 327 13.91 10.76 -18.87
C ALA A 327 12.81 10.46 -17.84
N SER A 328 12.86 9.30 -17.16
CA SER A 328 11.96 8.97 -16.06
C SER A 328 12.07 9.96 -14.91
N LEU A 329 13.29 10.27 -14.46
CA LEU A 329 13.54 11.25 -13.39
C LEU A 329 12.89 12.60 -13.70
N ARG A 330 13.14 13.13 -14.91
CA ARG A 330 12.58 14.42 -15.35
C ARG A 330 11.04 14.40 -15.35
N SER A 331 10.46 13.33 -15.89
CA SER A 331 9.01 13.19 -15.92
C SER A 331 8.42 13.17 -14.51
N LEU A 332 9.06 12.47 -13.57
CA LEU A 332 8.58 12.38 -12.19
C LEU A 332 8.72 13.72 -11.45
N LEU A 333 9.80 14.46 -11.69
CA LEU A 333 9.98 15.80 -11.10
C LEU A 333 8.90 16.76 -11.62
N ALA A 334 8.60 16.75 -12.92
CA ALA A 334 7.56 17.58 -13.50
C ALA A 334 6.15 17.23 -12.94
N ASP A 335 5.86 15.94 -12.73
CA ASP A 335 4.62 15.48 -12.09
C ASP A 335 4.53 15.95 -10.62
N GLY A 336 5.65 15.96 -9.89
CA GLY A 336 5.75 16.38 -8.50
C GLY A 336 5.54 17.90 -8.32
N ASP A 337 6.13 18.71 -9.19
CA ASP A 337 5.98 20.17 -9.15
C ASP A 337 4.54 20.59 -9.47
N ALA A 338 3.87 19.92 -10.40
CA ALA A 338 2.47 20.18 -10.73
C ALA A 338 1.50 19.91 -9.57
N ALA A 339 1.84 18.99 -8.66
CA ALA A 339 1.03 18.63 -7.50
C ALA A 339 1.19 19.61 -6.31
N THR A 340 2.24 20.45 -6.32
CA THR A 340 2.50 21.44 -5.25
C THR A 340 1.95 22.82 -5.55
N ASP A 341 1.53 23.10 -6.79
CA ASP A 341 1.01 24.43 -7.23
C ASP A 341 -0.54 24.53 -7.15
N ASP A 342 -1.27 23.51 -6.75
CA ASP A 342 -2.72 23.49 -6.52
C ASP A 342 -3.07 23.52 -5.01
#